data_e4067a1b9159ae953c4d990dca6d0447
#
_entry.id   e4067a1b9159ae953c4d990dca6d0447
#
_cell.length_a   1.000
_cell.length_b   1.000
_cell.length_c   1.000
_cell.angle_alpha   90.00
_cell.angle_beta   90.00
_cell.angle_gamma   90.00
#
_symmetry.space_group_name_H-M   'P 1'
#
loop_
_entity.id
_entity.type
_entity.pdbx_description
1 polymer ?
#
loop_
_entity_poly.entity_id
_entity_poly.type
_entity_poly.pdbx_seq_one_letter_code
_entity_poly.pdbx_strand_id
1 'polypeptide(L)'
;MQKTKVLFVSQEIFPFTPESTLANQVRQIPQAMHERGKETRIFMPRFGKINERRHQLHEVIRLSGMNLIVDDTDHPLIIKVASIPQIRLQVYFIDNEEFFHRKAYLHDEAGKPFSDNGERMIFFSKGVLETVKKLGWAPDIVHCHGWFSALMPLYVKHVFAGDPHFAESKIVVSLYKDDFAGSIDKGLSKKVQFDQIGQQHLGDLSTSNYVNLMKVALAHADGVVIHEADINPKLMEEVNNLSVPVLKANECEDFHGAIDEFFDTIHAAKPILID
;
A
#
# COMPACT_ATOMS: atom_id res chain seq x y z
N MET A 1 23.02 16.67 -0.21
CA MET A 1 21.54 16.65 -0.28
C MET A 1 21.02 15.40 0.40
N GLN A 2 19.96 15.50 1.19
CA GLN A 2 19.30 14.35 1.78
C GLN A 2 18.59 13.59 0.66
N LYS A 3 18.71 12.25 0.67
CA LYS A 3 18.05 11.39 -0.35
C LYS A 3 16.55 11.37 -0.11
N THR A 4 15.76 11.51 -1.16
CA THR A 4 14.30 11.30 -1.09
C THR A 4 14.00 9.85 -0.68
N LYS A 5 13.17 9.68 0.32
CA LYS A 5 12.80 8.38 0.91
C LYS A 5 11.44 7.95 0.39
N VAL A 6 11.37 6.80 -0.26
CA VAL A 6 10.13 6.28 -0.84
C VAL A 6 9.75 4.95 -0.19
N LEU A 7 8.58 4.92 0.45
CA LEU A 7 7.95 3.73 1.00
C LEU A 7 7.03 3.12 -0.05
N PHE A 8 7.32 1.91 -0.48
CA PHE A 8 6.47 1.13 -1.37
C PHE A 8 5.62 0.14 -0.58
N VAL A 9 4.32 0.18 -0.76
CA VAL A 9 3.35 -0.69 -0.08
C VAL A 9 2.52 -1.41 -1.13
N SER A 10 2.57 -2.74 -1.14
CA SER A 10 1.93 -3.54 -2.18
C SER A 10 1.39 -4.86 -1.67
N GLN A 11 0.34 -5.35 -2.34
CA GLN A 11 -0.19 -6.70 -2.16
C GLN A 11 0.62 -7.78 -2.90
N GLU A 12 1.36 -7.43 -3.94
CA GLU A 12 2.08 -8.36 -4.81
C GLU A 12 3.47 -7.84 -5.13
N ILE A 13 4.45 -8.75 -5.12
CA ILE A 13 5.83 -8.47 -5.56
C ILE A 13 6.42 -9.75 -6.14
N PHE A 14 6.87 -9.73 -7.39
CA PHE A 14 7.63 -10.84 -7.96
C PHE A 14 9.05 -10.89 -7.35
N PRO A 15 9.57 -12.06 -6.94
CA PRO A 15 9.07 -13.43 -7.15
C PRO A 15 8.30 -14.01 -5.94
N PHE A 16 7.88 -13.23 -4.95
CA PHE A 16 7.18 -13.73 -3.76
C PHE A 16 5.72 -14.11 -4.06
N THR A 17 5.11 -13.42 -5.01
CA THR A 17 3.79 -13.75 -5.58
C THR A 17 3.96 -14.19 -7.05
N PRO A 18 2.92 -14.79 -7.65
CA PRO A 18 2.90 -15.05 -9.08
C PRO A 18 3.17 -13.80 -9.91
N GLU A 19 3.58 -14.00 -11.14
CA GLU A 19 3.83 -12.92 -12.08
C GLU A 19 2.52 -12.24 -12.49
N SER A 20 2.50 -10.92 -12.39
CA SER A 20 1.41 -10.03 -12.82
C SER A 20 2.02 -8.68 -13.20
N THR A 21 1.25 -7.80 -13.87
CA THR A 21 1.72 -6.43 -14.15
C THR A 21 2.10 -5.74 -12.86
N LEU A 22 1.23 -5.78 -11.84
CA LEU A 22 1.45 -5.17 -10.53
C LEU A 22 2.71 -5.74 -9.86
N ALA A 23 2.85 -7.07 -9.78
CA ALA A 23 3.99 -7.71 -9.11
C ALA A 23 5.33 -7.36 -9.78
N ASN A 24 5.36 -7.28 -11.12
CA ASN A 24 6.54 -6.89 -11.88
C ASN A 24 6.87 -5.41 -11.69
N GLN A 25 5.88 -4.52 -11.71
CA GLN A 25 6.08 -3.10 -11.50
C GLN A 25 6.63 -2.80 -10.10
N VAL A 26 6.08 -3.45 -9.05
CA VAL A 26 6.57 -3.27 -7.68
C VAL A 26 7.95 -3.88 -7.45
N ARG A 27 8.41 -4.77 -8.31
CA ARG A 27 9.83 -5.18 -8.33
C ARG A 27 10.71 -4.14 -9.01
N GLN A 28 10.29 -3.60 -10.15
CA GLN A 28 11.13 -2.75 -11.03
C GLN A 28 11.22 -1.30 -10.54
N ILE A 29 10.10 -0.70 -10.12
CA ILE A 29 10.06 0.71 -9.71
C ILE A 29 10.98 0.98 -8.51
N PRO A 30 10.91 0.24 -7.38
CA PRO A 30 11.82 0.48 -6.26
C PRO A 30 13.30 0.30 -6.63
N GLN A 31 13.60 -0.65 -7.50
CA GLN A 31 14.96 -0.84 -8.02
C GLN A 31 15.42 0.38 -8.81
N ALA A 32 14.63 0.83 -9.77
CA ALA A 32 14.95 2.00 -10.58
C ALA A 32 15.11 3.27 -9.72
N MET A 33 14.26 3.47 -8.71
CA MET A 33 14.36 4.58 -7.76
C MET A 33 15.63 4.50 -6.92
N HIS A 34 15.99 3.30 -6.47
CA HIS A 34 17.23 3.08 -5.74
C HIS A 34 18.47 3.38 -6.59
N GLU A 35 18.49 2.93 -7.83
CA GLU A 35 19.56 3.19 -8.80
C GLU A 35 19.70 4.69 -9.14
N ARG A 36 18.58 5.43 -9.11
CA ARG A 36 18.53 6.89 -9.27
C ARG A 36 18.84 7.68 -7.96
N GLY A 37 19.24 6.95 -6.91
CA GLY A 37 19.75 7.55 -5.67
C GLY A 37 18.71 7.80 -4.58
N LYS A 38 17.44 7.43 -4.76
CA LYS A 38 16.43 7.47 -3.70
C LYS A 38 16.65 6.34 -2.68
N GLU A 39 16.26 6.56 -1.43
CA GLU A 39 16.25 5.51 -0.41
C GLU A 39 14.89 4.83 -0.41
N THR A 40 14.87 3.51 -0.61
CA THR A 40 13.62 2.76 -0.80
C THR A 40 13.40 1.71 0.28
N ARG A 41 12.16 1.55 0.74
CA ARG A 41 11.70 0.44 1.56
C ARG A 41 10.43 -0.13 0.98
N ILE A 42 10.27 -1.45 1.06
CA ILE A 42 9.18 -2.16 0.41
C ILE A 42 8.48 -3.04 1.44
N PHE A 43 7.15 -2.97 1.47
CA PHE A 43 6.33 -3.76 2.37
C PHE A 43 5.24 -4.53 1.62
N MET A 44 4.99 -5.75 2.06
CA MET A 44 3.88 -6.57 1.58
C MET A 44 3.33 -7.48 2.68
N PRO A 45 2.10 -8.03 2.54
CA PRO A 45 1.61 -9.05 3.45
C PRO A 45 2.38 -10.37 3.26
N ARG A 46 2.58 -11.09 4.36
CA ARG A 46 3.18 -12.43 4.32
C ARG A 46 2.10 -13.48 4.06
N PHE A 47 1.59 -13.56 2.85
CA PHE A 47 0.59 -14.56 2.51
C PHE A 47 1.10 -16.00 2.67
N GLY A 48 0.24 -16.90 3.16
CA GLY A 48 0.59 -18.29 3.45
C GLY A 48 1.00 -19.15 2.25
N LYS A 49 0.78 -18.67 1.03
CA LYS A 49 1.32 -19.25 -0.21
C LYS A 49 2.79 -18.90 -0.45
N ILE A 50 3.34 -17.89 0.22
CA ILE A 50 4.74 -17.51 0.07
C ILE A 50 5.61 -18.59 0.73
N ASN A 51 6.50 -19.21 -0.05
CA ASN A 51 7.41 -20.22 0.44
C ASN A 51 8.60 -19.58 1.16
N GLU A 52 8.55 -19.53 2.50
CA GLU A 52 9.55 -18.89 3.33
C GLU A 52 10.96 -19.46 3.14
N ARG A 53 11.07 -20.79 3.01
CA ARG A 53 12.38 -21.45 2.82
C ARG A 53 12.99 -21.10 1.47
N ARG A 54 12.18 -21.15 0.40
CA ARG A 54 12.63 -20.79 -0.95
C ARG A 54 13.13 -19.36 -1.03
N HIS A 55 12.46 -18.44 -0.38
CA HIS A 55 12.75 -17.00 -0.42
C HIS A 55 13.60 -16.53 0.77
N GLN A 56 14.01 -17.45 1.66
CA GLN A 56 14.86 -17.16 2.82
C GLN A 56 14.27 -16.06 3.73
N LEU A 57 12.94 -16.09 3.95
CA LEU A 57 12.31 -15.19 4.89
C LEU A 57 12.79 -15.50 6.31
N HIS A 58 13.18 -14.48 7.04
CA HIS A 58 13.53 -14.59 8.45
C HIS A 58 12.85 -13.50 9.27
N GLU A 59 12.50 -13.82 10.51
CA GLU A 59 11.88 -12.89 11.42
C GLU A 59 12.88 -11.85 11.92
N VAL A 60 12.42 -10.60 12.02
CA VAL A 60 13.15 -9.50 12.64
C VAL A 60 12.59 -9.27 14.03
N ILE A 61 13.12 -10.00 15.02
CA ILE A 61 12.62 -10.03 16.41
C ILE A 61 12.46 -8.61 16.99
N ARG A 62 13.42 -7.72 16.75
CA ARG A 62 13.37 -6.33 17.25
C ARG A 62 12.21 -5.51 16.73
N LEU A 63 11.63 -5.89 15.59
CA LEU A 63 10.47 -5.21 14.97
C LEU A 63 9.16 -5.92 15.29
N SER A 64 9.20 -7.19 15.64
CA SER A 64 8.06 -8.03 16.01
C SER A 64 7.59 -7.77 17.44
N GLY A 65 6.44 -8.36 17.81
CA GLY A 65 5.93 -8.44 19.17
C GLY A 65 5.05 -7.27 19.61
N MET A 66 4.73 -6.28 18.74
CA MET A 66 3.68 -5.32 19.00
C MET A 66 2.31 -5.95 18.79
N ASN A 67 1.32 -5.60 19.63
CA ASN A 67 -0.06 -5.90 19.35
C ASN A 67 -0.71 -4.74 18.60
N LEU A 68 -1.42 -5.05 17.53
CA LEU A 68 -2.23 -4.09 16.78
C LEU A 68 -3.70 -4.39 17.02
N ILE A 69 -4.45 -3.37 17.41
CA ILE A 69 -5.90 -3.49 17.57
C ILE A 69 -6.55 -3.37 16.19
N VAL A 70 -7.36 -4.36 15.83
CA VAL A 70 -8.23 -4.33 14.65
C VAL A 70 -9.65 -4.54 15.15
N ASP A 71 -10.54 -3.57 14.89
CA ASP A 71 -11.85 -3.51 15.52
C ASP A 71 -11.68 -3.48 17.05
N ASP A 72 -12.09 -4.49 17.80
CA ASP A 72 -11.98 -4.60 19.26
C ASP A 72 -11.01 -5.70 19.73
N THR A 73 -10.20 -6.25 18.82
CA THR A 73 -9.34 -7.41 19.09
C THR A 73 -7.86 -7.11 18.85
N ASP A 74 -7.03 -7.60 19.76
CA ASP A 74 -5.57 -7.52 19.68
C ASP A 74 -4.98 -8.61 18.77
N HIS A 75 -4.12 -8.21 17.86
CA HIS A 75 -3.43 -9.10 16.93
C HIS A 75 -1.90 -8.89 16.99
N PRO A 76 -1.10 -9.91 17.32
CA PRO A 76 0.36 -9.78 17.36
C PRO A 76 0.94 -9.52 15.98
N LEU A 77 1.79 -8.51 15.87
CA LEU A 77 2.52 -8.16 14.67
C LEU A 77 3.85 -8.91 14.63
N ILE A 78 4.07 -9.67 13.57
CA ILE A 78 5.33 -10.31 13.26
C ILE A 78 5.88 -9.68 11.98
N ILE A 79 7.18 -9.35 11.98
CA ILE A 79 7.87 -8.79 10.84
C ILE A 79 8.91 -9.79 10.34
N LYS A 80 8.78 -10.17 9.07
CA LYS A 80 9.79 -10.96 8.38
C LYS A 80 10.43 -10.13 7.27
N VAL A 81 11.64 -10.50 6.88
CA VAL A 81 12.35 -9.87 5.76
C VAL A 81 12.92 -10.91 4.83
N ALA A 82 12.98 -10.55 3.55
CA ALA A 82 13.76 -11.27 2.55
C ALA A 82 14.33 -10.26 1.53
N SER A 83 15.42 -10.65 0.87
CA SER A 83 15.98 -9.86 -0.22
C SER A 83 15.40 -10.32 -1.54
N ILE A 84 15.10 -9.35 -2.43
CA ILE A 84 14.79 -9.67 -3.81
C ILE A 84 16.08 -10.17 -4.47
N PRO A 85 16.08 -11.37 -5.07
CA PRO A 85 17.27 -11.91 -5.72
C PRO A 85 17.85 -10.94 -6.76
N GLN A 86 19.18 -10.83 -6.80
CA GLN A 86 19.99 -10.04 -7.75
C GLN A 86 20.01 -8.52 -7.52
N ILE A 87 19.04 -7.91 -6.81
CA ILE A 87 18.95 -6.44 -6.69
C ILE A 87 19.21 -5.90 -5.28
N ARG A 88 19.49 -6.76 -4.30
CA ARG A 88 19.82 -6.41 -2.91
C ARG A 88 18.79 -5.52 -2.17
N LEU A 89 17.58 -5.39 -2.69
CA LEU A 89 16.50 -4.71 -2.00
C LEU A 89 15.81 -5.65 -1.02
N GLN A 90 15.57 -5.14 0.18
CA GLN A 90 14.84 -5.87 1.21
C GLN A 90 13.36 -5.58 1.12
N VAL A 91 12.55 -6.64 1.24
CA VAL A 91 11.11 -6.57 1.40
C VAL A 91 10.78 -6.95 2.84
N TYR A 92 10.00 -6.11 3.50
CA TYR A 92 9.43 -6.36 4.81
C TYR A 92 8.05 -6.98 4.65
N PHE A 93 7.82 -8.08 5.34
CA PHE A 93 6.57 -8.81 5.33
C PHE A 93 5.83 -8.58 6.63
N ILE A 94 4.61 -8.05 6.52
CA ILE A 94 3.67 -7.93 7.63
C ILE A 94 3.00 -9.28 7.81
N ASP A 95 3.21 -9.90 8.96
CA ASP A 95 2.75 -11.25 9.27
C ASP A 95 1.91 -11.30 10.55
N ASN A 96 0.93 -12.17 10.53
CA ASN A 96 0.08 -12.56 11.66
C ASN A 96 -0.51 -13.92 11.36
N GLU A 97 -0.54 -14.81 12.36
CA GLU A 97 -0.97 -16.19 12.15
C GLU A 97 -2.41 -16.29 11.67
N GLU A 98 -3.30 -15.53 12.27
CA GLU A 98 -4.73 -15.54 11.95
C GLU A 98 -5.01 -15.00 10.55
N PHE A 99 -4.41 -13.86 10.19
CA PHE A 99 -4.71 -13.16 8.95
C PHE A 99 -3.98 -13.70 7.72
N PHE A 100 -2.76 -14.22 7.88
CA PHE A 100 -1.89 -14.49 6.73
C PHE A 100 -1.39 -15.93 6.58
N HIS A 101 -1.63 -16.84 7.55
CA HIS A 101 -1.10 -18.22 7.44
C HIS A 101 -1.94 -19.16 6.55
N ARG A 102 -3.18 -18.80 6.18
CA ARG A 102 -3.96 -19.62 5.24
C ARG A 102 -3.23 -19.72 3.90
N LYS A 103 -3.25 -20.94 3.28
CA LYS A 103 -2.60 -21.22 1.99
C LYS A 103 -3.34 -20.57 0.81
N ALA A 104 -3.52 -19.25 0.89
CA ALA A 104 -4.21 -18.43 -0.10
C ALA A 104 -3.58 -17.03 -0.12
N TYR A 105 -3.94 -16.22 -1.10
CA TYR A 105 -3.67 -14.77 -1.11
C TYR A 105 -4.89 -14.02 -0.58
N LEU A 106 -5.74 -13.52 -1.45
CA LEU A 106 -6.86 -12.64 -1.15
C LEU A 106 -8.22 -13.27 -1.46
N HIS A 107 -8.23 -14.46 -2.10
CA HIS A 107 -9.42 -15.15 -2.57
C HIS A 107 -9.37 -16.61 -2.17
N ASP A 108 -10.53 -17.22 -2.03
CA ASP A 108 -10.70 -18.65 -1.86
C ASP A 108 -10.49 -19.43 -3.20
N GLU A 109 -10.63 -20.74 -3.17
CA GLU A 109 -10.45 -21.59 -4.36
C GLU A 109 -11.50 -21.33 -5.45
N ALA A 110 -12.65 -20.76 -5.09
CA ALA A 110 -13.71 -20.36 -6.03
C ALA A 110 -13.49 -18.95 -6.60
N GLY A 111 -12.40 -18.26 -6.22
CA GLY A 111 -12.09 -16.90 -6.65
C GLY A 111 -12.88 -15.81 -5.92
N LYS A 112 -13.59 -16.17 -4.83
CA LYS A 112 -14.32 -15.20 -4.02
C LYS A 112 -13.38 -14.53 -3.01
N PRO A 113 -13.38 -13.20 -2.87
CA PRO A 113 -12.63 -12.51 -1.84
C PRO A 113 -12.98 -13.01 -0.44
N PHE A 114 -12.00 -13.16 0.43
CA PHE A 114 -12.25 -13.47 1.84
C PHE A 114 -13.00 -12.33 2.52
N SER A 115 -13.97 -12.68 3.37
CA SER A 115 -14.81 -11.70 4.08
C SER A 115 -14.09 -10.93 5.17
N ASP A 116 -12.91 -11.37 5.59
CA ASP A 116 -12.01 -10.70 6.54
C ASP A 116 -10.92 -9.87 5.86
N ASN A 117 -10.96 -9.71 4.54
CA ASN A 117 -9.97 -8.89 3.84
C ASN A 117 -9.97 -7.43 4.34
N GLY A 118 -11.10 -6.91 4.82
CA GLY A 118 -11.17 -5.59 5.44
C GLY A 118 -10.30 -5.49 6.70
N GLU A 119 -10.41 -6.45 7.61
CA GLU A 119 -9.58 -6.53 8.82
C GLU A 119 -8.09 -6.73 8.47
N ARG A 120 -7.81 -7.58 7.50
CA ARG A 120 -6.45 -7.82 6.99
C ARG A 120 -5.83 -6.54 6.40
N MET A 121 -6.61 -5.71 5.70
CA MET A 121 -6.15 -4.42 5.18
C MET A 121 -5.87 -3.41 6.30
N ILE A 122 -6.73 -3.35 7.34
CA ILE A 122 -6.52 -2.51 8.53
C ILE A 122 -5.21 -2.93 9.22
N PHE A 123 -5.08 -4.22 9.51
CA PHE A 123 -3.88 -4.77 10.14
C PHE A 123 -2.63 -4.49 9.32
N PHE A 124 -2.67 -4.71 8.01
CA PHE A 124 -1.56 -4.45 7.10
C PHE A 124 -1.16 -2.98 7.12
N SER A 125 -2.11 -2.06 6.99
CA SER A 125 -1.84 -0.62 6.99
C SER A 125 -1.19 -0.16 8.31
N LYS A 126 -1.77 -0.55 9.44
CA LYS A 126 -1.21 -0.24 10.78
C LYS A 126 0.16 -0.89 10.97
N GLY A 127 0.32 -2.15 10.56
CA GLY A 127 1.57 -2.89 10.68
C GLY A 127 2.73 -2.27 9.91
N VAL A 128 2.48 -1.80 8.69
CA VAL A 128 3.47 -1.05 7.91
C VAL A 128 3.87 0.24 8.62
N LEU A 129 2.90 1.07 9.01
CA LEU A 129 3.16 2.39 9.60
C LEU A 129 3.87 2.28 10.96
N GLU A 130 3.43 1.38 11.82
CA GLU A 130 4.11 1.14 13.11
C GLU A 130 5.52 0.56 12.94
N THR A 131 5.74 -0.28 11.93
CA THR A 131 7.08 -0.78 11.63
C THR A 131 7.99 0.33 11.13
N VAL A 132 7.51 1.22 10.27
CA VAL A 132 8.25 2.38 9.77
C VAL A 132 8.64 3.32 10.91
N LYS A 133 7.76 3.58 11.88
CA LYS A 133 8.06 4.32 13.11
C LYS A 133 9.17 3.65 13.90
N LYS A 134 9.02 2.34 14.14
CA LYS A 134 10.01 1.54 14.91
C LYS A 134 11.38 1.50 14.24
N LEU A 135 11.43 1.66 12.92
CA LEU A 135 12.68 1.82 12.14
C LEU A 135 13.29 3.22 12.26
N GLY A 136 12.57 4.21 12.83
CA GLY A 136 12.99 5.60 12.88
C GLY A 136 13.21 6.20 11.48
N TRP A 137 12.37 5.83 10.50
CA TRP A 137 12.54 6.18 9.10
C TRP A 137 11.30 6.88 8.57
N ALA A 138 11.39 8.19 8.37
CA ALA A 138 10.30 9.01 7.88
C ALA A 138 10.31 9.03 6.34
N PRO A 139 9.31 8.44 5.64
CA PRO A 139 9.21 8.51 4.18
C PRO A 139 8.76 9.89 3.72
N ASP A 140 9.38 10.41 2.66
CA ASP A 140 8.91 11.60 1.95
C ASP A 140 7.70 11.25 1.07
N ILE A 141 7.69 10.03 0.52
CA ILE A 141 6.61 9.52 -0.33
C ILE A 141 6.18 8.14 0.16
N VAL A 142 4.87 7.92 0.25
CA VAL A 142 4.23 6.62 0.45
C VAL A 142 3.54 6.24 -0.85
N HIS A 143 4.06 5.24 -1.56
CA HIS A 143 3.54 4.77 -2.84
C HIS A 143 2.76 3.46 -2.67
N CYS A 144 1.47 3.53 -2.90
CA CYS A 144 0.51 2.45 -2.68
C CYS A 144 0.18 1.73 -3.99
N HIS A 145 0.29 0.40 -4.02
CA HIS A 145 0.07 -0.45 -5.18
C HIS A 145 -0.98 -1.53 -4.88
N GLY A 146 -2.00 -1.59 -5.73
CA GLY A 146 -3.08 -2.56 -5.64
C GLY A 146 -4.11 -2.24 -4.55
N TRP A 147 -5.29 -2.81 -4.71
CA TRP A 147 -6.46 -2.50 -3.88
C TRP A 147 -6.29 -2.85 -2.40
N PHE A 148 -5.45 -3.84 -2.08
CA PHE A 148 -5.22 -4.23 -0.69
C PHE A 148 -4.48 -3.16 0.12
N SER A 149 -3.79 -2.25 -0.54
CA SER A 149 -3.17 -1.07 0.07
C SER A 149 -4.08 0.17 0.11
N ALA A 150 -5.33 0.07 -0.34
CA ALA A 150 -6.23 1.22 -0.52
C ALA A 150 -6.59 1.97 0.78
N LEU A 151 -6.47 1.34 1.95
CA LEU A 151 -6.65 2.02 3.24
C LEU A 151 -5.41 2.81 3.69
N MET A 152 -4.23 2.55 3.12
CA MET A 152 -2.99 3.21 3.52
C MET A 152 -3.06 4.75 3.45
N PRO A 153 -3.56 5.37 2.35
CA PRO A 153 -3.72 6.82 2.27
C PRO A 153 -4.56 7.39 3.41
N LEU A 154 -5.69 6.74 3.68
CA LEU A 154 -6.61 7.15 4.75
C LEU A 154 -5.93 7.09 6.13
N TYR A 155 -5.18 6.01 6.42
CA TYR A 155 -4.50 5.85 7.69
C TYR A 155 -3.37 6.88 7.87
N VAL A 156 -2.56 7.13 6.84
CA VAL A 156 -1.50 8.16 6.90
C VAL A 156 -2.09 9.54 7.17
N LYS A 157 -3.17 9.92 6.47
CA LYS A 157 -3.74 11.26 6.54
C LYS A 157 -4.60 11.52 7.78
N HIS A 158 -5.07 10.48 8.49
CA HIS A 158 -5.98 10.66 9.63
C HIS A 158 -5.47 10.04 10.93
N VAL A 159 -5.02 8.79 10.92
CA VAL A 159 -4.56 8.11 12.15
C VAL A 159 -3.14 8.54 12.50
N PHE A 160 -2.28 8.68 11.50
CA PHE A 160 -0.87 9.03 11.67
C PHE A 160 -0.52 10.47 11.27
N ALA A 161 -1.51 11.32 11.03
CA ALA A 161 -1.32 12.70 10.60
C ALA A 161 -0.48 13.54 11.57
N GLY A 162 -0.62 13.29 12.88
CA GLY A 162 0.15 13.96 13.94
C GLY A 162 1.51 13.32 14.25
N ASP A 163 1.84 12.19 13.61
CA ASP A 163 3.12 11.51 13.84
C ASP A 163 4.23 12.16 13.00
N PRO A 164 5.37 12.57 13.61
CA PRO A 164 6.47 13.24 12.91
C PRO A 164 7.05 12.43 11.74
N HIS A 165 6.87 11.10 11.73
CA HIS A 165 7.35 10.27 10.63
C HIS A 165 6.51 10.43 9.34
N PHE A 166 5.24 10.85 9.46
CA PHE A 166 4.30 10.87 8.34
C PHE A 166 3.68 12.24 8.05
N ALA A 167 3.83 13.20 8.97
CA ALA A 167 3.18 14.51 8.86
C ALA A 167 3.46 15.23 7.52
N GLU A 168 4.66 15.06 6.97
CA GLU A 168 5.07 15.65 5.69
C GLU A 168 5.00 14.67 4.50
N SER A 169 4.62 13.40 4.74
CA SER A 169 4.60 12.38 3.71
C SER A 169 3.55 12.68 2.64
N LYS A 170 3.96 12.60 1.38
CA LYS A 170 3.08 12.65 0.22
C LYS A 170 2.65 11.25 -0.18
N ILE A 171 1.42 11.10 -0.64
CA ILE A 171 0.85 9.81 -0.98
C ILE A 171 0.64 9.72 -2.49
N VAL A 172 1.18 8.67 -3.08
CA VAL A 172 0.96 8.32 -4.49
C VAL A 172 0.20 7.00 -4.55
N VAL A 173 -0.87 6.97 -5.35
CA VAL A 173 -1.69 5.78 -5.57
C VAL A 173 -1.51 5.30 -7.00
N SER A 174 -1.13 4.04 -7.16
CA SER A 174 -1.01 3.39 -8.46
C SER A 174 -2.26 2.60 -8.82
N LEU A 175 -2.78 2.80 -10.02
CA LEU A 175 -3.94 2.09 -10.57
C LEU A 175 -3.51 1.01 -11.55
N TYR A 176 -4.08 -0.18 -11.35
CA TYR A 176 -3.91 -1.38 -12.16
C TYR A 176 -5.26 -1.98 -12.53
N LYS A 177 -5.24 -2.96 -13.43
CA LYS A 177 -6.39 -3.83 -13.71
C LYS A 177 -6.40 -5.00 -12.72
N ASP A 178 -6.65 -4.69 -11.45
CA ASP A 178 -6.60 -5.63 -10.32
C ASP A 178 -7.94 -5.72 -9.56
N ASP A 179 -9.05 -5.47 -10.23
CA ASP A 179 -10.38 -5.43 -9.62
C ASP A 179 -10.87 -6.80 -9.11
N PHE A 180 -11.85 -6.76 -8.22
CA PHE A 180 -12.55 -7.92 -7.70
C PHE A 180 -14.06 -7.71 -7.71
N ALA A 181 -14.80 -8.80 -7.76
CA ALA A 181 -16.27 -8.77 -7.72
C ALA A 181 -16.81 -8.82 -6.29
N GLY A 182 -17.91 -8.11 -6.05
CA GLY A 182 -18.61 -8.15 -4.77
C GLY A 182 -18.06 -7.19 -3.73
N SER A 183 -18.22 -7.55 -2.46
CA SER A 183 -17.75 -6.78 -1.29
C SER A 183 -16.86 -7.64 -0.42
N ILE A 184 -15.78 -7.08 0.09
CA ILE A 184 -14.78 -7.80 0.90
C ILE A 184 -15.13 -7.85 2.39
N ASP A 185 -15.89 -6.89 2.90
CA ASP A 185 -16.26 -6.81 4.31
C ASP A 185 -17.45 -5.87 4.49
N LYS A 186 -18.57 -6.40 4.97
CA LYS A 186 -19.79 -5.60 5.21
C LYS A 186 -19.65 -4.64 6.40
N GLY A 187 -18.69 -4.90 7.29
CA GLY A 187 -18.43 -4.11 8.50
C GLY A 187 -17.29 -3.11 8.37
N LEU A 188 -16.61 -3.06 7.22
CA LEU A 188 -15.35 -2.31 7.04
C LEU A 188 -15.44 -0.86 7.52
N SER A 189 -16.51 -0.15 7.16
CA SER A 189 -16.70 1.25 7.58
C SER A 189 -16.68 1.41 9.11
N LYS A 190 -17.35 0.53 9.86
CA LYS A 190 -17.38 0.57 11.33
C LYS A 190 -16.01 0.24 11.92
N LYS A 191 -15.32 -0.76 11.37
CA LYS A 191 -13.98 -1.17 11.83
C LYS A 191 -12.95 -0.07 11.64
N VAL A 192 -13.02 0.65 10.52
CA VAL A 192 -12.17 1.82 10.27
C VAL A 192 -12.52 2.98 11.21
N GLN A 193 -13.81 3.21 11.50
CA GLN A 193 -14.23 4.22 12.48
C GLN A 193 -13.71 3.94 13.90
N PHE A 194 -13.49 2.68 14.26
CA PHE A 194 -12.90 2.31 15.54
C PHE A 194 -11.52 2.97 15.75
N ASP A 195 -10.77 3.18 14.68
CA ASP A 195 -9.50 3.93 14.69
C ASP A 195 -9.70 5.47 14.68
N GLN A 196 -10.88 5.96 15.08
CA GLN A 196 -11.27 7.37 15.23
C GLN A 196 -11.26 8.16 13.90
N ILE A 197 -11.39 7.47 12.77
CA ILE A 197 -11.55 8.13 11.48
C ILE A 197 -13.01 8.56 11.31
N GLY A 198 -13.23 9.86 11.08
CA GLY A 198 -14.56 10.42 10.90
C GLY A 198 -15.29 9.90 9.66
N GLN A 199 -16.61 9.72 9.76
CA GLN A 199 -17.46 9.20 8.67
C GLN A 199 -17.30 9.97 7.36
N GLN A 200 -17.05 11.28 7.41
CA GLN A 200 -16.86 12.13 6.24
C GLN A 200 -15.65 11.75 5.38
N HIS A 201 -14.68 10.99 5.92
CA HIS A 201 -13.47 10.56 5.23
C HIS A 201 -13.58 9.16 4.62
N LEU A 202 -14.67 8.44 4.91
CA LEU A 202 -14.81 7.04 4.53
C LEU A 202 -15.48 6.84 3.17
N GLY A 203 -16.04 7.91 2.57
CA GLY A 203 -16.82 7.78 1.35
C GLY A 203 -17.89 6.69 1.48
N ASP A 204 -18.01 5.85 0.45
CA ASP A 204 -19.00 4.77 0.39
C ASP A 204 -18.48 3.41 0.91
N LEU A 205 -17.56 3.39 1.89
CA LEU A 205 -17.03 2.14 2.47
C LEU A 205 -18.08 1.26 3.16
N SER A 206 -19.30 1.73 3.36
CA SER A 206 -20.43 0.89 3.75
C SER A 206 -20.68 -0.26 2.78
N THR A 207 -20.30 -0.06 1.51
CA THR A 207 -20.20 -1.09 0.48
C THR A 207 -18.75 -1.19 0.03
N SER A 208 -17.99 -2.09 0.65
CA SER A 208 -16.55 -2.27 0.43
C SER A 208 -16.24 -3.05 -0.87
N ASN A 209 -16.81 -2.60 -2.00
CA ASN A 209 -16.43 -3.08 -3.33
C ASN A 209 -15.16 -2.39 -3.82
N TYR A 210 -14.58 -2.94 -4.90
CA TYR A 210 -13.32 -2.43 -5.47
C TYR A 210 -13.35 -0.92 -5.75
N VAL A 211 -14.40 -0.44 -6.43
CA VAL A 211 -14.51 0.98 -6.82
C VAL A 211 -14.55 1.90 -5.60
N ASN A 212 -15.38 1.57 -4.61
CA ASN A 212 -15.51 2.38 -3.39
C ASN A 212 -14.22 2.41 -2.56
N LEU A 213 -13.51 1.27 -2.47
CA LEU A 213 -12.20 1.21 -1.83
C LEU A 213 -11.19 2.11 -2.52
N MET A 214 -11.08 2.00 -3.84
CA MET A 214 -10.12 2.80 -4.60
C MET A 214 -10.49 4.29 -4.61
N LYS A 215 -11.77 4.65 -4.59
CA LYS A 215 -12.21 6.05 -4.42
C LYS A 215 -11.74 6.65 -3.10
N VAL A 216 -11.80 5.89 -2.01
CA VAL A 216 -11.26 6.35 -0.72
C VAL A 216 -9.74 6.55 -0.80
N ALA A 217 -9.01 5.64 -1.44
CA ALA A 217 -7.57 5.81 -1.64
C ALA A 217 -7.26 7.08 -2.46
N LEU A 218 -7.98 7.29 -3.56
CA LEU A 218 -7.81 8.43 -4.46
C LEU A 218 -8.13 9.76 -3.77
N ALA A 219 -9.18 9.80 -2.93
CA ALA A 219 -9.57 11.01 -2.19
C ALA A 219 -8.48 11.49 -1.20
N HIS A 220 -7.55 10.63 -0.82
CA HIS A 220 -6.46 10.94 0.12
C HIS A 220 -5.08 10.94 -0.56
N ALA A 221 -5.03 10.85 -1.89
CA ALA A 221 -3.80 10.85 -2.66
C ALA A 221 -3.29 12.27 -2.95
N ASP A 222 -1.98 12.45 -2.94
CA ASP A 222 -1.29 13.66 -3.43
C ASP A 222 -0.87 13.52 -4.92
N GLY A 223 -0.96 12.30 -5.48
CA GLY A 223 -0.71 12.01 -6.89
C GLY A 223 -1.17 10.63 -7.29
N VAL A 224 -1.41 10.42 -8.57
CA VAL A 224 -1.91 9.14 -9.13
C VAL A 224 -1.02 8.69 -10.27
N VAL A 225 -0.72 7.39 -10.33
CA VAL A 225 0.01 6.76 -11.44
C VAL A 225 -0.89 5.70 -12.10
N ILE A 226 -1.07 5.78 -13.41
CA ILE A 226 -1.85 4.81 -14.21
C ILE A 226 -0.89 3.91 -14.95
N HIS A 227 -0.93 2.60 -14.65
CA HIS A 227 -0.01 1.62 -15.25
C HIS A 227 -0.59 0.86 -16.44
N GLU A 228 -1.91 0.81 -16.58
CA GLU A 228 -2.59 0.05 -17.61
C GLU A 228 -3.70 0.89 -18.27
N ALA A 229 -3.97 0.62 -19.54
CA ALA A 229 -5.00 1.36 -20.30
C ALA A 229 -6.43 1.01 -19.88
N ASP A 230 -6.66 -0.24 -19.44
CA ASP A 230 -7.97 -0.79 -19.15
C ASP A 230 -8.37 -0.63 -17.66
N ILE A 231 -8.14 0.54 -17.09
CA ILE A 231 -8.60 0.84 -15.74
C ILE A 231 -10.12 0.94 -15.70
N ASN A 232 -10.72 0.50 -14.58
CA ASN A 232 -12.17 0.57 -14.37
C ASN A 232 -12.70 1.98 -14.71
N PRO A 233 -13.69 2.10 -15.62
CA PRO A 233 -14.16 3.42 -16.10
C PRO A 233 -14.65 4.36 -14.98
N LYS A 234 -15.26 3.82 -13.92
CA LYS A 234 -15.70 4.63 -12.77
C LYS A 234 -14.54 5.22 -11.97
N LEU A 235 -13.40 4.54 -11.94
CA LEU A 235 -12.16 5.08 -11.34
C LEU A 235 -11.52 6.11 -12.25
N MET A 236 -11.54 5.91 -13.57
CA MET A 236 -11.05 6.92 -14.51
C MET A 236 -11.87 8.20 -14.47
N GLU A 237 -13.19 8.09 -14.30
CA GLU A 237 -14.06 9.26 -14.07
C GLU A 237 -13.63 10.00 -12.78
N GLU A 238 -13.38 9.26 -11.68
CA GLU A 238 -12.89 9.85 -10.42
C GLU A 238 -11.56 10.56 -10.62
N VAL A 239 -10.58 9.88 -11.26
CA VAL A 239 -9.24 10.45 -11.53
C VAL A 239 -9.33 11.74 -12.34
N ASN A 240 -10.22 11.81 -13.33
CA ASN A 240 -10.40 13.01 -14.15
C ASN A 240 -10.96 14.20 -13.37
N ASN A 241 -11.63 13.95 -12.23
CA ASN A 241 -12.17 14.99 -11.35
C ASN A 241 -11.19 15.40 -10.24
N LEU A 242 -10.05 14.72 -10.08
CA LEU A 242 -9.04 15.07 -9.09
C LEU A 242 -8.26 16.33 -9.50
N SER A 243 -7.87 17.10 -8.51
CA SER A 243 -6.98 18.28 -8.70
C SER A 243 -5.49 17.95 -8.50
N VAL A 244 -5.16 16.68 -8.22
CA VAL A 244 -3.78 16.23 -8.01
C VAL A 244 -3.11 15.84 -9.33
N PRO A 245 -1.76 15.87 -9.41
CA PRO A 245 -1.04 15.38 -10.59
C PRO A 245 -1.34 13.92 -10.90
N VAL A 246 -1.48 13.61 -12.20
CA VAL A 246 -1.70 12.26 -12.71
C VAL A 246 -0.62 11.92 -13.73
N LEU A 247 0.10 10.82 -13.50
CA LEU A 247 1.07 10.27 -14.45
C LEU A 247 0.47 9.05 -15.15
N LYS A 248 0.39 9.09 -16.49
CA LYS A 248 0.02 7.93 -17.30
C LYS A 248 1.30 7.16 -17.70
N ALA A 249 1.77 6.31 -16.81
CA ALA A 249 3.02 5.58 -16.99
C ALA A 249 2.99 4.62 -18.18
N ASN A 250 1.81 4.10 -18.51
CA ASN A 250 1.57 3.25 -19.68
C ASN A 250 1.75 3.96 -21.04
N GLU A 251 1.81 5.30 -21.05
CA GLU A 251 2.03 6.12 -22.25
C GLU A 251 3.49 6.62 -22.34
N CYS A 252 4.36 6.34 -21.34
CA CYS A 252 5.73 6.81 -21.27
C CYS A 252 6.72 5.81 -21.88
N GLU A 253 7.66 6.25 -22.74
CA GLU A 253 8.76 5.43 -23.24
C GLU A 253 9.78 5.10 -22.13
N ASP A 254 10.27 6.11 -21.38
CA ASP A 254 11.05 5.92 -20.15
C ASP A 254 10.13 6.09 -18.92
N PHE A 255 9.37 5.06 -18.67
CA PHE A 255 8.45 5.04 -17.56
C PHE A 255 9.13 5.17 -16.18
N HIS A 256 10.35 4.63 -16.01
CA HIS A 256 11.09 4.78 -14.75
C HIS A 256 11.59 6.21 -14.53
N GLY A 257 12.04 6.89 -15.58
CA GLY A 257 12.41 8.29 -15.54
C GLY A 257 11.19 9.18 -15.24
N ALA A 258 10.06 8.91 -15.89
CA ALA A 258 8.82 9.64 -15.66
C ALA A 258 8.32 9.52 -14.21
N ILE A 259 8.41 8.33 -13.59
CA ILE A 259 8.07 8.14 -12.17
C ILE A 259 9.04 8.89 -11.25
N ASP A 260 10.33 8.90 -11.55
CA ASP A 260 11.34 9.60 -10.77
C ASP A 260 11.06 11.12 -10.75
N GLU A 261 10.82 11.72 -11.91
CA GLU A 261 10.43 13.13 -12.05
C GLU A 261 9.09 13.43 -11.38
N PHE A 262 8.13 12.50 -11.48
CA PHE A 262 6.84 12.63 -10.84
C PHE A 262 6.96 12.67 -9.31
N PHE A 263 7.79 11.81 -8.73
CA PHE A 263 8.07 11.84 -7.30
C PHE A 263 8.71 13.16 -6.87
N ASP A 264 9.66 13.68 -7.64
CA ASP A 264 10.29 14.96 -7.32
C ASP A 264 9.27 16.12 -7.40
N THR A 265 8.35 16.07 -8.35
CA THR A 265 7.23 17.03 -8.48
C THR A 265 6.29 16.96 -7.29
N ILE A 266 5.85 15.77 -6.88
CA ILE A 266 4.96 15.57 -5.74
C ILE A 266 5.64 16.00 -4.43
N HIS A 267 6.91 15.65 -4.25
CA HIS A 267 7.66 16.00 -3.05
C HIS A 267 7.89 17.52 -2.92
N ALA A 268 8.12 18.21 -4.04
CA ALA A 268 8.31 19.66 -4.08
C ALA A 268 7.01 20.45 -3.87
N ALA A 269 5.84 19.83 -4.07
CA ALA A 269 4.55 20.51 -3.89
C ALA A 269 4.32 20.88 -2.43
N LYS A 270 4.20 22.18 -2.15
CA LYS A 270 3.88 22.66 -0.80
C LYS A 270 2.47 22.17 -0.40
N PRO A 271 2.23 21.91 0.91
CA PRO A 271 0.88 21.66 1.39
C PRO A 271 -0.03 22.83 0.97
N ILE A 272 -1.16 22.52 0.35
CA ILE A 272 -2.21 23.51 0.14
C ILE A 272 -2.79 23.77 1.53
N LEU A 273 -2.43 24.90 2.13
CA LEU A 273 -3.11 25.39 3.33
C LEU A 273 -4.54 25.72 2.89
N ILE A 274 -5.48 24.89 3.25
CA ILE A 274 -6.92 25.21 3.15
C ILE A 274 -7.19 26.04 4.40
N ASP A 275 -7.42 27.36 4.18
CA ASP A 275 -7.88 28.30 5.20
C ASP A 275 -9.29 27.94 5.70
#